data_34e73a1f1f0db2d76bb69744156e78de
#
_entry.id   34e73a1f1f0db2d76bb69744156e78de
#
_cell.length_a   1.000
_cell.length_b   1.000
_cell.length_c   1.000
_cell.angle_alpha   90.00
_cell.angle_beta   90.00
_cell.angle_gamma   90.00
#
_symmetry.space_group_name_H-M   'P 1'
#
loop_
_entity.id
_entity.type
_entity.pdbx_description
1 polymer ?
#
loop_
_entity_poly.entity_id
_entity_poly.type
_entity_poly.pdbx_seq_one_letter_code
_entity_poly.pdbx_strand_id
1 'polypeptide(L)'
;MSAQVTAAAYAGFLQALGHRVVQTRSAYWYDANRFFFLAAPPHRLYEPAQDELRAVLRRLPCLGVRFATSVEGTGKASYQIVCDNSDYGIEALSANVRSKVRRGLKRCEVGPVPLSVIATAGKRAHEDTIGRQGRDGVLAGARWARFFAAAAASPGFEGWGAWNGDALAAFLITVTFEDSVEFLLARS
;
A
#
# COMPACT_ATOMS: atom_id res chain seq x y z
N MET A 1 -19.17 8.72 1.58
CA MET A 1 -18.09 8.65 0.58
C MET A 1 -16.78 8.70 1.34
N SER A 2 -15.92 7.70 1.20
CA SER A 2 -14.58 7.72 1.80
C SER A 2 -13.78 8.90 1.25
N ALA A 3 -12.97 9.51 2.11
CA ALA A 3 -12.04 10.54 1.65
C ALA A 3 -11.04 9.90 0.66
N GLN A 4 -10.68 10.64 -0.38
CA GLN A 4 -9.73 10.19 -1.39
C GLN A 4 -8.37 10.87 -1.18
N VAL A 5 -7.30 10.13 -1.42
CA VAL A 5 -5.94 10.67 -1.36
C VAL A 5 -5.54 11.22 -2.74
N THR A 6 -5.05 12.43 -2.77
CA THR A 6 -4.40 12.99 -3.96
C THR A 6 -2.95 12.52 -4.05
N ALA A 7 -2.33 12.62 -5.24
CA ALA A 7 -0.90 12.33 -5.39
C ALA A 7 -0.01 13.18 -4.46
N ALA A 8 -0.38 14.43 -4.22
CA ALA A 8 0.32 15.32 -3.28
C ALA A 8 0.18 14.85 -1.83
N ALA A 9 -1.03 14.46 -1.41
CA ALA A 9 -1.26 13.92 -0.06
C ALA A 9 -0.51 12.60 0.15
N TYR A 10 -0.48 11.73 -0.86
CA TYR A 10 0.29 10.49 -0.80
C TYR A 10 1.81 10.75 -0.73
N ALA A 11 2.32 11.74 -1.46
CA ALA A 11 3.69 12.20 -1.32
C ALA A 11 4.01 12.70 0.09
N GLY A 12 3.09 13.43 0.73
CA GLY A 12 3.18 13.84 2.13
C GLY A 12 3.22 12.65 3.11
N PHE A 13 2.39 11.62 2.87
CA PHE A 13 2.45 10.37 3.62
C PHE A 13 3.84 9.70 3.51
N LEU A 14 4.40 9.61 2.30
CA LEU A 14 5.75 9.06 2.11
C LEU A 14 6.83 9.87 2.83
N GLN A 15 6.72 11.21 2.83
CA GLN A 15 7.61 12.07 3.62
C GLN A 15 7.48 11.84 5.12
N ALA A 16 6.26 11.67 5.63
CA ALA A 16 6.02 11.35 7.03
C ALA A 16 6.60 9.98 7.43
N LEU A 17 6.71 9.04 6.48
CA LEU A 17 7.44 7.77 6.67
C LEU A 17 8.97 7.95 6.71
N GLY A 18 9.48 9.11 6.35
CA GLY A 18 10.91 9.43 6.30
C GLY A 18 11.54 9.27 4.92
N HIS A 19 10.72 9.08 3.89
CA HIS A 19 11.22 9.07 2.51
C HIS A 19 11.58 10.48 2.03
N ARG A 20 12.64 10.58 1.25
CA ARG A 20 12.92 11.78 0.47
C ARG A 20 12.02 11.77 -0.75
N VAL A 21 11.25 12.84 -0.92
CA VAL A 21 10.33 13.00 -2.04
C VAL A 21 10.74 14.19 -2.89
N VAL A 22 10.82 13.99 -4.19
CA VAL A 22 11.07 15.01 -5.19
C VAL A 22 9.86 15.13 -6.09
N GLN A 23 9.35 16.34 -6.24
CA GLN A 23 8.29 16.64 -7.20
C GLN A 23 8.91 17.11 -8.53
N THR A 24 8.42 16.55 -9.62
CA THR A 24 8.63 17.04 -10.97
C THR A 24 7.29 17.42 -11.61
N ARG A 25 7.30 17.78 -12.87
CA ARG A 25 6.09 18.15 -13.62
C ARG A 25 5.12 16.97 -13.76
N SER A 26 5.67 15.76 -13.98
CA SER A 26 4.86 14.56 -14.27
C SER A 26 4.58 13.68 -13.05
N ALA A 27 5.42 13.72 -12.00
CA ALA A 27 5.33 12.77 -10.89
C ALA A 27 5.96 13.29 -9.58
N TYR A 28 5.59 12.60 -8.49
CA TYR A 28 6.37 12.58 -7.26
C TYR A 28 7.31 11.37 -7.29
N TRP A 29 8.55 11.53 -6.86
CA TRP A 29 9.58 10.50 -6.85
C TRP A 29 10.06 10.30 -5.44
N TYR A 30 10.07 9.07 -4.92
CA TYR A 30 10.53 8.79 -3.57
C TYR A 30 11.60 7.71 -3.53
N ASP A 31 12.50 7.79 -2.56
CA ASP A 31 13.59 6.84 -2.34
C ASP A 31 13.07 5.52 -1.75
N ALA A 32 12.45 4.69 -2.59
CA ALA A 32 11.93 3.38 -2.17
C ALA A 32 13.02 2.46 -1.59
N ASN A 33 14.23 2.63 -2.06
CA ASN A 33 15.45 2.05 -1.48
C ASN A 33 16.65 2.94 -1.76
N ARG A 34 17.82 2.57 -1.22
CA ARG A 34 19.06 3.37 -1.36
C ARG A 34 19.54 3.54 -2.80
N PHE A 35 19.02 2.77 -3.76
CA PHE A 35 19.52 2.78 -5.14
C PHE A 35 18.55 3.39 -6.14
N PHE A 36 17.24 3.32 -5.88
CA PHE A 36 16.23 3.71 -6.85
C PHE A 36 15.17 4.61 -6.27
N PHE A 37 14.76 5.59 -7.09
CA PHE A 37 13.55 6.34 -6.89
C PHE A 37 12.38 5.71 -7.65
N LEU A 38 11.22 5.65 -7.01
CA LEU A 38 9.98 5.20 -7.62
C LEU A 38 9.04 6.38 -7.82
N ALA A 39 8.28 6.35 -8.92
CA ALA A 39 7.18 7.27 -9.11
C ALA A 39 6.01 6.94 -8.15
N ALA A 40 5.32 7.96 -7.69
CA ALA A 40 4.19 7.85 -6.77
C ALA A 40 3.00 8.71 -7.26
N PRO A 41 1.77 8.18 -7.17
CA PRO A 41 1.36 6.83 -6.73
C PRO A 41 1.78 5.71 -7.69
N PRO A 42 2.04 4.48 -7.18
CA PRO A 42 2.65 3.41 -7.99
C PRO A 42 1.74 2.80 -9.07
N HIS A 43 0.41 2.96 -8.94
CA HIS A 43 -0.58 2.43 -9.90
C HIS A 43 -0.71 3.27 -11.18
N ARG A 44 -0.23 4.51 -11.16
CA ARG A 44 -0.35 5.41 -12.30
C ARG A 44 0.71 5.13 -13.36
N LEU A 45 0.32 5.35 -14.62
CA LEU A 45 1.25 5.39 -15.73
C LEU A 45 1.85 6.80 -15.86
N TYR A 46 3.14 6.86 -16.15
CA TYR A 46 3.90 8.11 -16.23
C TYR A 46 4.67 8.18 -17.55
N GLU A 47 4.74 9.37 -18.09
CA GLU A 47 5.53 9.68 -19.28
C GLU A 47 6.45 10.89 -19.00
N PRO A 48 7.43 10.72 -18.10
CA PRO A 48 8.31 11.80 -17.73
C PRO A 48 9.26 12.16 -18.88
N ALA A 49 9.47 13.45 -19.09
CA ALA A 49 10.44 13.91 -20.06
C ALA A 49 11.88 13.60 -19.59
N GLN A 50 12.81 13.48 -20.54
CA GLN A 50 14.20 13.14 -20.21
C GLN A 50 14.89 14.15 -19.28
N ASP A 51 14.55 15.43 -19.40
CA ASP A 51 15.08 16.50 -18.54
C ASP A 51 14.60 16.32 -17.10
N GLU A 52 13.34 15.88 -16.88
CA GLU A 52 12.81 15.55 -15.56
C GLU A 52 13.58 14.38 -14.93
N LEU A 53 13.77 13.29 -15.70
CA LEU A 53 14.52 12.12 -15.22
C LEU A 53 15.95 12.49 -14.85
N ARG A 54 16.64 13.29 -15.69
CA ARG A 54 17.98 13.80 -15.38
C ARG A 54 18.00 14.70 -14.15
N ALA A 55 16.95 15.49 -13.93
CA ALA A 55 16.85 16.35 -12.74
C ALA A 55 16.69 15.53 -11.45
N VAL A 56 15.90 14.46 -11.46
CA VAL A 56 15.77 13.53 -10.33
C VAL A 56 17.11 12.85 -10.03
N LEU A 57 17.77 12.30 -11.06
CA LEU A 57 19.05 11.60 -10.91
C LEU A 57 20.18 12.51 -10.40
N ARG A 58 20.16 13.80 -10.75
CA ARG A 58 21.16 14.77 -10.26
C ARG A 58 20.95 15.22 -8.83
N ARG A 59 19.70 15.21 -8.35
CA ARG A 59 19.38 15.70 -7.00
C ARG A 59 19.79 14.75 -5.88
N LEU A 60 19.97 13.48 -6.20
CA LEU A 60 20.13 12.44 -5.19
C LEU A 60 21.09 11.36 -5.69
N PRO A 61 21.94 10.82 -4.81
CA PRO A 61 22.82 9.71 -5.14
C PRO A 61 21.97 8.43 -5.31
N CYS A 62 21.45 8.21 -6.52
CA CYS A 62 20.73 6.98 -6.87
C CYS A 62 21.25 6.44 -8.21
N LEU A 63 21.04 5.14 -8.42
CA LEU A 63 21.46 4.46 -9.66
C LEU A 63 20.41 4.59 -10.76
N GLY A 64 19.17 4.91 -10.41
CA GLY A 64 18.11 5.03 -11.39
C GLY A 64 16.75 5.38 -10.82
N VAL A 65 15.78 5.50 -11.72
CA VAL A 65 14.37 5.71 -11.42
C VAL A 65 13.55 4.58 -11.99
N ARG A 66 12.43 4.24 -11.34
CA ARG A 66 11.45 3.27 -11.82
C ARG A 66 10.07 3.90 -11.83
N PHE A 67 9.37 3.67 -12.91
CA PHE A 67 7.97 4.08 -13.08
C PHE A 67 7.27 3.12 -14.03
N ALA A 68 5.94 3.04 -13.93
CA ALA A 68 5.12 2.36 -14.91
C ALA A 68 4.85 3.31 -16.08
N THR A 69 4.91 2.80 -17.30
CA THR A 69 4.55 3.52 -18.52
C THR A 69 3.65 2.63 -19.37
N SER A 70 3.16 3.15 -20.51
CA SER A 70 2.34 2.38 -21.44
C SER A 70 3.08 1.13 -21.94
N VAL A 71 2.34 0.13 -22.39
CA VAL A 71 2.89 -1.13 -22.94
C VAL A 71 3.70 -0.92 -24.23
N GLU A 72 3.52 0.21 -24.89
CA GLU A 72 4.31 0.60 -26.07
C GLU A 72 5.67 1.22 -25.70
N GLY A 73 5.87 1.51 -24.41
CA GLY A 73 7.11 2.05 -23.88
C GLY A 73 8.25 1.04 -23.89
N THR A 74 9.47 1.54 -23.81
CA THR A 74 10.68 0.71 -23.62
C THR A 74 10.81 0.32 -22.16
N GLY A 75 11.01 -0.97 -21.88
CA GLY A 75 11.21 -1.44 -20.50
C GLY A 75 10.89 -2.92 -20.34
N LYS A 76 10.86 -3.34 -19.07
CA LYS A 76 10.46 -4.71 -18.72
C LYS A 76 8.97 -4.74 -18.45
N ALA A 77 8.25 -5.67 -19.08
CA ALA A 77 6.84 -5.89 -18.79
C ALA A 77 6.63 -6.14 -17.28
N SER A 78 5.66 -5.45 -16.72
CA SER A 78 5.20 -5.66 -15.35
C SER A 78 3.67 -5.73 -15.36
N TYR A 79 3.11 -6.42 -14.37
CA TYR A 79 1.69 -6.67 -14.29
C TYR A 79 1.19 -6.24 -12.92
N GLN A 80 0.01 -5.63 -12.90
CA GLN A 80 -0.73 -5.35 -11.69
C GLN A 80 -2.02 -6.16 -11.72
N ILE A 81 -2.34 -6.82 -10.60
CA ILE A 81 -3.62 -7.50 -10.46
C ILE A 81 -4.65 -6.46 -10.05
N VAL A 82 -5.66 -6.28 -10.88
CA VAL A 82 -6.77 -5.35 -10.63
C VAL A 82 -8.09 -6.12 -10.59
N CYS A 83 -9.03 -5.64 -9.80
CA CYS A 83 -10.42 -6.04 -9.82
C CYS A 83 -11.23 -4.84 -10.30
N ASP A 84 -11.73 -4.90 -11.53
CA ASP A 84 -12.54 -3.88 -12.20
C ASP A 84 -14.03 -4.25 -12.28
N ASN A 85 -14.40 -5.38 -11.67
CA ASN A 85 -15.77 -5.83 -11.61
C ASN A 85 -16.47 -5.25 -10.36
N SER A 86 -17.42 -4.32 -10.56
CA SER A 86 -18.23 -3.72 -9.49
C SER A 86 -19.11 -4.73 -8.75
N ASP A 87 -19.47 -5.84 -9.42
CA ASP A 87 -20.32 -6.90 -8.86
C ASP A 87 -19.50 -8.04 -8.25
N TYR A 88 -18.17 -7.81 -8.07
CA TYR A 88 -17.31 -8.80 -7.45
C TYR A 88 -17.72 -9.10 -6.02
N GLY A 89 -18.09 -10.34 -5.78
CA GLY A 89 -18.56 -10.80 -4.48
C GLY A 89 -18.17 -12.25 -4.21
N ILE A 90 -18.64 -12.77 -3.09
CA ILE A 90 -18.32 -14.13 -2.65
C ILE A 90 -18.71 -15.19 -3.69
N GLU A 91 -19.74 -14.93 -4.49
CA GLU A 91 -20.23 -15.86 -5.50
C GLU A 91 -19.31 -15.94 -6.74
N ALA A 92 -18.51 -14.92 -6.98
CA ALA A 92 -17.48 -14.93 -8.03
C ALA A 92 -16.26 -15.80 -7.68
N LEU A 93 -16.12 -16.19 -6.41
CA LEU A 93 -15.02 -17.01 -5.94
C LEU A 93 -15.17 -18.48 -6.33
N SER A 94 -14.07 -19.18 -6.57
CA SER A 94 -14.07 -20.63 -6.73
C SER A 94 -14.66 -21.32 -5.48
N ALA A 95 -15.26 -22.50 -5.64
CA ALA A 95 -15.92 -23.21 -4.55
C ALA A 95 -15.02 -23.41 -3.32
N ASN A 96 -13.73 -23.72 -3.53
CA ASN A 96 -12.76 -23.89 -2.45
C ASN A 96 -12.49 -22.58 -1.70
N VAL A 97 -12.29 -21.47 -2.42
CA VAL A 97 -12.03 -20.16 -1.81
C VAL A 97 -13.28 -19.66 -1.09
N ARG A 98 -14.47 -19.79 -1.70
CA ARG A 98 -15.76 -19.44 -1.10
C ARG A 98 -16.00 -20.18 0.22
N SER A 99 -15.70 -21.49 0.26
CA SER A 99 -15.80 -22.29 1.49
C SER A 99 -14.86 -21.77 2.59
N LYS A 100 -13.64 -21.39 2.23
CA LYS A 100 -12.68 -20.81 3.20
C LYS A 100 -13.16 -19.46 3.73
N VAL A 101 -13.65 -18.58 2.85
CA VAL A 101 -14.21 -17.28 3.25
C VAL A 101 -15.41 -17.45 4.17
N ARG A 102 -16.38 -18.30 3.80
CA ARG A 102 -17.55 -18.58 4.65
C ARG A 102 -17.18 -19.16 6.03
N ARG A 103 -16.14 -19.98 6.08
CA ARG A 103 -15.63 -20.52 7.36
C ARG A 103 -14.96 -19.42 8.20
N GLY A 104 -14.23 -18.49 7.58
CA GLY A 104 -13.66 -17.33 8.25
C GLY A 104 -14.76 -16.44 8.85
N LEU A 105 -15.77 -16.08 8.05
CA LEU A 105 -16.91 -15.25 8.48
C LEU A 105 -17.76 -15.87 9.60
N LYS A 106 -17.74 -17.20 9.75
CA LYS A 106 -18.41 -17.88 10.89
C LYS A 106 -17.60 -17.77 12.20
N ARG A 107 -16.31 -17.46 12.13
CA ARG A 107 -15.41 -17.44 13.28
C ARG A 107 -14.96 -16.04 13.67
N CYS A 108 -15.05 -15.11 12.73
CA CYS A 108 -14.55 -13.75 12.92
C CYS A 108 -15.62 -12.73 12.55
N GLU A 109 -15.69 -11.69 13.36
CA GLU A 109 -16.39 -10.46 12.99
C GLU A 109 -15.47 -9.62 12.12
N VAL A 110 -15.94 -9.25 10.91
CA VAL A 110 -15.16 -8.49 9.93
C VAL A 110 -15.79 -7.12 9.74
N GLY A 111 -14.97 -6.08 9.86
CA GLY A 111 -15.45 -4.72 9.67
C GLY A 111 -14.33 -3.68 9.68
N PRO A 112 -14.71 -2.39 9.50
CA PRO A 112 -13.77 -1.28 9.60
C PRO A 112 -13.22 -1.18 11.02
N VAL A 113 -11.92 -0.89 11.12
CA VAL A 113 -11.20 -0.76 12.40
C VAL A 113 -10.34 0.49 12.36
N PRO A 114 -10.40 1.35 13.39
CA PRO A 114 -9.52 2.52 13.47
C PRO A 114 -8.05 2.12 13.34
N LEU A 115 -7.27 2.90 12.58
CA LEU A 115 -5.85 2.63 12.37
C LEU A 115 -5.06 2.60 13.69
N SER A 116 -5.45 3.40 14.68
CA SER A 116 -4.87 3.40 16.02
C SER A 116 -5.09 2.07 16.77
N VAL A 117 -6.23 1.43 16.56
CA VAL A 117 -6.53 0.11 17.13
C VAL A 117 -5.68 -0.96 16.45
N ILE A 118 -5.56 -0.93 15.11
CA ILE A 118 -4.68 -1.86 14.38
C ILE A 118 -3.23 -1.66 14.78
N ALA A 119 -2.78 -0.41 15.01
CA ALA A 119 -1.43 -0.12 15.48
C ALA A 119 -1.07 -0.84 16.78
N THR A 120 -2.06 -1.05 17.65
CA THR A 120 -1.88 -1.71 18.95
C THR A 120 -2.16 -3.22 18.86
N ALA A 121 -3.38 -3.59 18.47
CA ALA A 121 -3.85 -4.97 18.46
C ALA A 121 -3.27 -5.80 17.29
N GLY A 122 -2.98 -5.17 16.14
CA GLY A 122 -2.49 -5.84 14.94
C GLY A 122 -1.01 -6.20 14.96
N LYS A 123 -0.26 -5.71 15.95
CA LYS A 123 1.19 -5.94 16.03
C LYS A 123 1.52 -7.43 16.11
N ARG A 124 0.78 -8.18 16.91
CA ARG A 124 0.95 -9.63 17.05
C ARG A 124 0.72 -10.36 15.73
N ALA A 125 -0.39 -10.09 15.03
CA ALA A 125 -0.67 -10.69 13.73
C ALA A 125 0.41 -10.34 12.69
N HIS A 126 0.97 -9.13 12.77
CA HIS A 126 2.09 -8.72 11.92
C HIS A 126 3.36 -9.54 12.22
N GLU A 127 3.76 -9.65 13.49
CA GLU A 127 4.95 -10.40 13.92
C GLU A 127 4.82 -11.89 13.56
N ASP A 128 3.66 -12.49 13.81
CA ASP A 128 3.37 -13.88 13.45
C ASP A 128 3.47 -14.11 11.93
N THR A 129 2.93 -13.19 11.13
CA THR A 129 2.99 -13.29 9.66
C THR A 129 4.43 -13.19 9.15
N ILE A 130 5.20 -12.23 9.67
CA ILE A 130 6.60 -12.03 9.28
C ILE A 130 7.44 -13.24 9.66
N GLY A 131 7.27 -13.77 10.88
CA GLY A 131 7.95 -14.97 11.36
C GLY A 131 7.68 -16.19 10.48
N ARG A 132 6.40 -16.44 10.13
CA ARG A 132 6.02 -17.55 9.23
C ARG A 132 6.57 -17.41 7.82
N GLN A 133 6.76 -16.19 7.33
CA GLN A 133 7.26 -15.93 5.98
C GLN A 133 8.79 -15.84 5.91
N GLY A 134 9.49 -15.88 7.03
CA GLY A 134 10.95 -15.72 7.09
C GLY A 134 11.41 -14.37 6.52
N ARG A 135 10.60 -13.32 6.67
CA ARG A 135 10.89 -11.98 6.13
C ARG A 135 11.44 -11.10 7.23
N ASP A 136 12.69 -10.70 7.12
CA ASP A 136 13.32 -9.77 8.06
C ASP A 136 13.00 -8.31 7.73
N GLY A 137 12.84 -7.50 8.80
CA GLY A 137 13.05 -6.06 8.78
C GLY A 137 11.99 -5.17 8.13
N VAL A 138 10.81 -5.68 7.77
CA VAL A 138 9.90 -4.92 6.91
C VAL A 138 9.21 -3.77 7.65
N LEU A 139 8.58 -3.95 8.76
CA LEU A 139 7.86 -2.89 9.47
C LEU A 139 7.88 -3.19 10.97
N ALA A 140 8.94 -2.82 11.67
CA ALA A 140 9.12 -3.13 13.08
C ALA A 140 9.45 -1.87 13.92
N GLY A 141 9.17 -1.94 15.22
CA GLY A 141 9.53 -0.90 16.19
C GLY A 141 9.02 0.49 15.79
N ALA A 142 9.92 1.46 15.70
CA ALA A 142 9.59 2.85 15.40
C ALA A 142 8.98 3.04 13.99
N ARG A 143 9.32 2.16 13.03
CA ARG A 143 8.74 2.22 11.67
C ARG A 143 7.26 1.85 11.68
N TRP A 144 6.87 0.87 12.50
CA TRP A 144 5.48 0.49 12.71
C TRP A 144 4.65 1.66 13.23
N ALA A 145 5.09 2.27 14.33
CA ALA A 145 4.41 3.41 14.92
C ALA A 145 4.31 4.59 13.94
N ARG A 146 5.40 4.89 13.23
CA ARG A 146 5.43 5.96 12.22
C ARG A 146 4.45 5.70 11.07
N PHE A 147 4.37 4.46 10.58
CA PHE A 147 3.44 4.09 9.51
C PHE A 147 1.99 4.40 9.92
N PHE A 148 1.55 3.92 11.08
CA PHE A 148 0.19 4.13 11.53
C PHE A 148 -0.13 5.58 11.86
N ALA A 149 0.83 6.32 12.43
CA ALA A 149 0.67 7.75 12.68
C ALA A 149 0.52 8.54 11.36
N ALA A 150 1.35 8.24 10.37
CA ALA A 150 1.28 8.87 9.05
C ALA A 150 -0.02 8.50 8.31
N ALA A 151 -0.42 7.23 8.32
CA ALA A 151 -1.66 6.78 7.69
C ALA A 151 -2.90 7.40 8.35
N ALA A 152 -2.94 7.48 9.68
CA ALA A 152 -4.05 8.09 10.41
C ALA A 152 -4.16 9.61 10.17
N ALA A 153 -3.06 10.28 9.88
CA ALA A 153 -3.04 11.71 9.55
C ALA A 153 -3.34 12.01 8.06
N SER A 154 -3.40 10.98 7.21
CA SER A 154 -3.60 11.13 5.77
C SER A 154 -5.03 10.76 5.38
N PRO A 155 -5.70 11.52 4.50
CA PRO A 155 -7.01 11.14 3.99
C PRO A 155 -6.92 9.84 3.18
N GLY A 156 -8.03 9.13 3.05
CA GLY A 156 -8.16 7.95 2.18
C GLY A 156 -7.53 6.66 2.70
N PHE A 157 -6.88 6.68 3.85
CA PHE A 157 -6.39 5.46 4.50
C PHE A 157 -7.45 4.85 5.39
N GLU A 158 -7.72 3.58 5.22
CA GLU A 158 -8.71 2.82 5.99
C GLU A 158 -8.13 1.52 6.52
N GLY A 159 -8.60 1.14 7.70
CA GLY A 159 -8.29 -0.13 8.33
C GLY A 159 -9.49 -1.06 8.34
N TRP A 160 -9.26 -2.32 8.04
CA TRP A 160 -10.22 -3.41 8.12
C TRP A 160 -9.66 -4.51 9.00
N GLY A 161 -10.50 -5.10 9.83
CA GLY A 161 -10.07 -6.14 10.78
C GLY A 161 -11.00 -7.33 10.79
N ALA A 162 -10.44 -8.49 11.12
CA ALA A 162 -11.18 -9.70 11.45
C ALA A 162 -10.89 -10.09 12.90
N TRP A 163 -11.91 -10.01 13.75
CA TRP A 163 -11.83 -10.29 15.17
C TRP A 163 -12.32 -11.70 15.48
N ASN A 164 -11.56 -12.44 16.25
CA ASN A 164 -11.96 -13.72 16.83
C ASN A 164 -12.01 -13.55 18.37
N GLY A 165 -13.21 -13.31 18.90
CA GLY A 165 -13.35 -12.79 20.26
C GLY A 165 -12.60 -11.46 20.40
N ASP A 166 -11.77 -11.34 21.43
CA ASP A 166 -11.00 -10.12 21.70
C ASP A 166 -9.67 -10.02 20.90
N ALA A 167 -9.36 -11.01 20.08
CA ALA A 167 -8.13 -11.04 19.32
C ALA A 167 -8.33 -10.56 17.87
N LEU A 168 -7.56 -9.56 17.45
CA LEU A 168 -7.46 -9.16 16.04
C LEU A 168 -6.65 -10.22 15.28
N ALA A 169 -7.36 -11.16 14.67
CA ALA A 169 -6.76 -12.31 13.97
C ALA A 169 -6.17 -11.96 12.61
N ALA A 170 -6.75 -10.95 11.93
CA ALA A 170 -6.24 -10.45 10.66
C ALA A 170 -6.62 -8.98 10.47
N PHE A 171 -5.85 -8.27 9.66
CA PHE A 171 -6.17 -6.91 9.25
C PHE A 171 -5.71 -6.59 7.84
N LEU A 172 -6.32 -5.58 7.26
CA LEU A 172 -5.99 -5.00 5.96
C LEU A 172 -5.95 -3.49 6.10
N ILE A 173 -4.93 -2.85 5.53
CA ILE A 173 -4.86 -1.40 5.34
C ILE A 173 -5.02 -1.12 3.86
N THR A 174 -5.95 -0.24 3.54
CA THR A 174 -6.20 0.24 2.19
C THR A 174 -5.93 1.73 2.07
N VAL A 175 -5.71 2.18 0.86
CA VAL A 175 -5.70 3.59 0.49
C VAL A 175 -6.57 3.80 -0.74
N THR A 176 -7.48 4.78 -0.66
CA THR A 176 -8.43 5.12 -1.71
C THR A 176 -7.92 6.33 -2.49
N PHE A 177 -7.62 6.13 -3.76
CA PHE A 177 -7.35 7.18 -4.74
C PHE A 177 -8.63 7.57 -5.49
N GLU A 178 -8.54 8.50 -6.44
CA GLU A 178 -9.69 8.95 -7.25
C GLU A 178 -10.32 7.81 -8.07
N ASP A 179 -9.50 6.90 -8.56
CA ASP A 179 -9.83 5.85 -9.54
C ASP A 179 -9.62 4.43 -9.02
N SER A 180 -9.05 4.27 -7.83
CA SER A 180 -8.64 2.96 -7.34
C SER A 180 -8.55 2.86 -5.82
N VAL A 181 -8.64 1.64 -5.32
CA VAL A 181 -8.34 1.29 -3.93
C VAL A 181 -7.16 0.32 -3.93
N GLU A 182 -6.09 0.70 -3.26
CA GLU A 182 -4.91 -0.16 -3.15
C GLU A 182 -4.82 -0.83 -1.78
N PHE A 183 -4.39 -2.08 -1.79
CA PHE A 183 -4.07 -2.85 -0.59
C PHE A 183 -2.60 -2.62 -0.22
N LEU A 184 -2.36 -1.89 0.84
CA LEU A 184 -1.00 -1.56 1.28
C LEU A 184 -0.40 -2.60 2.21
N LEU A 185 -1.19 -3.13 3.12
CA LEU A 185 -0.71 -4.03 4.17
C LEU A 185 -1.81 -5.01 4.57
N ALA A 186 -1.59 -6.29 4.35
CA ALA A 186 -2.45 -7.37 4.84
C ALA A 186 -1.67 -8.32 5.75
N ARG A 187 -2.26 -8.72 6.89
CA ARG A 187 -1.66 -9.62 7.87
C ARG A 187 -2.69 -10.53 8.51
N SER A 188 -2.25 -11.75 8.85
CA SER A 188 -3.10 -12.76 9.53
C SER A 188 -2.26 -13.76 10.31
#